data_32fc74bbb05fb2cd75f6fa48a2ab7373
#
_entry.id   32fc74bbb05fb2cd75f6fa48a2ab7373
#
_cell.length_a   1.000
_cell.length_b   1.000
_cell.length_c   1.000
_cell.angle_alpha   90.00
_cell.angle_beta   90.00
_cell.angle_gamma   90.00
#
_symmetry.space_group_name_H-M   'P 1'
#
loop_
_entity.id
_entity.type
_entity.pdbx_description
1 polymer ?
#
loop_
_entity_poly.entity_id
_entity_poly.type
_entity_poly.pdbx_seq_one_letter_code
_entity_poly.pdbx_strand_id
1 'polypeptide(L)'
;GYGTHKALERARRAARTFRFVLKCDVQKYFASIDHEILKGLLARVVKCRPTLDLAALIIDWSNPQEEFIQYFPGDDLFTPYERRRGLPLGNQTSQFFANVYLDPLDQTVNRSLRPGSYIRYVDDFLLFGDSKRELTSMRARIEECLDRLRLSIHPRKSRIYRCADGFTFLGWRILPDRSRLVRDNVVRFRRRLRAMHREYDGGQIDFKQLKARVQAWIGHASHGSTFKLREQLFGQFAFPARCAVDGVAGRRLERQSQEPALVEPEQR
;
A
#
# COMPACT_ATOMS: atom_id res chain seq x y z
N GLY A 1 4.63 15.45 -3.44
CA GLY A 1 3.86 14.24 -3.19
C GLY A 1 4.46 13.04 -3.89
N TYR A 2 4.73 12.01 -3.13
CA TYR A 2 5.34 10.80 -3.66
C TYR A 2 4.30 9.67 -3.54
N GLY A 3 3.59 9.36 -4.65
CA GLY A 3 2.62 8.26 -4.70
C GLY A 3 3.28 6.87 -4.65
N THR A 4 2.45 5.83 -4.58
CA THR A 4 2.84 4.41 -4.51
C THR A 4 3.88 4.02 -5.56
N HIS A 5 3.72 4.48 -6.81
CA HIS A 5 4.62 4.13 -7.92
C HIS A 5 6.03 4.67 -7.73
N LYS A 6 6.15 5.91 -7.22
CA LYS A 6 7.47 6.50 -6.92
C LYS A 6 8.17 5.80 -5.75
N ALA A 7 7.40 5.37 -4.76
CA ALA A 7 7.94 4.55 -3.66
C ALA A 7 8.47 3.20 -4.18
N LEU A 8 7.74 2.53 -5.08
CA LEU A 8 8.16 1.28 -5.73
C LEU A 8 9.42 1.45 -6.59
N GLU A 9 9.49 2.54 -7.37
CA GLU A 9 10.68 2.85 -8.17
C GLU A 9 11.92 3.07 -7.29
N ARG A 10 11.78 3.85 -6.21
CA ARG A 10 12.87 4.06 -5.24
C ARG A 10 13.28 2.75 -4.58
N ALA A 11 12.33 1.91 -4.18
CA ALA A 11 12.62 0.61 -3.58
C ALA A 11 13.36 -0.31 -4.55
N ARG A 12 12.99 -0.34 -5.83
CA ARG A 12 13.70 -1.10 -6.87
C ARG A 12 15.11 -0.57 -7.11
N ARG A 13 15.29 0.76 -7.14
CA ARG A 13 16.62 1.38 -7.27
C ARG A 13 17.52 1.00 -6.09
N ALA A 14 17.01 1.13 -4.86
CA ALA A 14 17.74 0.74 -3.66
C ALA A 14 18.07 -0.76 -3.63
N ALA A 15 17.15 -1.63 -4.09
CA ALA A 15 17.39 -3.08 -4.17
C ALA A 15 18.50 -3.47 -5.16
N ARG A 16 18.85 -2.62 -6.14
CA ARG A 16 20.00 -2.80 -7.04
C ARG A 16 21.31 -2.42 -6.38
N THR A 17 21.26 -1.44 -5.47
CA THR A 17 22.46 -0.88 -4.85
C THR A 17 22.89 -1.64 -3.60
N PHE A 18 21.92 -2.06 -2.76
CA PHE A 18 22.20 -2.63 -1.45
C PHE A 18 21.92 -4.14 -1.38
N ARG A 19 22.69 -4.83 -0.53
CA ARG A 19 22.59 -6.30 -0.37
C ARG A 19 21.37 -6.73 0.45
N PHE A 20 20.99 -5.95 1.44
CA PHE A 20 19.92 -6.30 2.38
C PHE A 20 18.89 -5.17 2.51
N VAL A 21 17.66 -5.55 2.86
CA VAL A 21 16.57 -4.65 3.21
C VAL A 21 15.90 -5.13 4.49
N LEU A 22 15.79 -4.26 5.46
CA LEU A 22 14.91 -4.42 6.61
C LEU A 22 13.55 -3.87 6.21
N LYS A 23 12.56 -4.73 6.13
CA LYS A 23 11.17 -4.34 5.99
C LYS A 23 10.52 -4.30 7.38
N CYS A 24 9.81 -3.23 7.68
CA CYS A 24 9.02 -3.07 8.89
C CYS A 24 7.58 -2.66 8.56
N ASP A 25 6.65 -3.13 9.37
CA ASP A 25 5.23 -2.85 9.34
C ASP A 25 4.79 -2.54 10.78
N VAL A 26 4.10 -1.45 11.02
CA VAL A 26 3.60 -1.11 12.36
C VAL A 26 2.31 -1.88 12.63
N GLN A 27 2.21 -2.50 13.80
CA GLN A 27 1.04 -3.30 14.16
C GLN A 27 -0.17 -2.41 14.38
N LYS A 28 -1.29 -2.69 13.66
CA LYS A 28 -2.58 -1.99 13.80
C LYS A 28 -2.43 -0.47 13.86
N TYR A 29 -1.61 0.10 12.99
CA TYR A 29 -1.11 1.47 13.08
C TYR A 29 -2.20 2.51 13.39
N PHE A 30 -3.24 2.62 12.54
CA PHE A 30 -4.30 3.61 12.73
C PHE A 30 -5.08 3.43 14.04
N ALA A 31 -5.29 2.19 14.48
CA ALA A 31 -5.97 1.88 15.74
C ALA A 31 -5.09 2.15 16.99
N SER A 32 -3.75 2.21 16.79
CA SER A 32 -2.77 2.37 17.89
C SER A 32 -2.33 3.80 18.12
N ILE A 33 -2.68 4.74 17.23
CA ILE A 33 -2.28 6.15 17.36
C ILE A 33 -2.86 6.74 18.66
N ASP A 34 -1.99 7.11 19.58
CA ASP A 34 -2.34 7.72 20.86
C ASP A 34 -2.73 9.20 20.66
N HIS A 35 -3.88 9.60 21.17
CA HIS A 35 -4.43 10.94 20.96
C HIS A 35 -3.58 12.02 21.62
N GLU A 36 -3.07 11.80 22.85
CA GLU A 36 -2.29 12.79 23.58
C GLU A 36 -0.93 13.01 22.94
N ILE A 37 -0.26 11.92 22.53
CA ILE A 37 1.00 12.02 21.79
C ILE A 37 0.79 12.75 20.46
N LEU A 38 -0.28 12.45 19.73
CA LEU A 38 -0.59 13.10 18.47
C LEU A 38 -0.82 14.62 18.63
N LYS A 39 -1.62 15.03 19.63
CA LYS A 39 -1.86 16.44 19.94
C LYS A 39 -0.55 17.15 20.30
N GLY A 40 0.30 16.49 21.10
CA GLY A 40 1.63 17.01 21.44
C GLY A 40 2.54 17.21 20.24
N LEU A 41 2.52 16.27 19.28
CA LEU A 41 3.30 16.39 18.04
C LEU A 41 2.77 17.51 17.13
N LEU A 42 1.46 17.64 17.01
CA LEU A 42 0.83 18.74 16.25
C LEU A 42 1.18 20.10 16.82
N ALA A 43 1.16 20.27 18.15
CA ALA A 43 1.49 21.53 18.82
C ALA A 43 2.96 21.98 18.60
N ARG A 44 3.87 21.06 18.27
CA ARG A 44 5.26 21.41 17.93
C ARG A 44 5.36 22.11 16.57
N VAL A 45 4.50 21.77 15.63
CA VAL A 45 4.54 22.21 14.23
C VAL A 45 3.54 23.34 13.95
N VAL A 46 2.31 23.20 14.43
CA VAL A 46 1.23 24.17 14.23
C VAL A 46 1.27 25.21 15.36
N LYS A 47 1.32 26.50 14.99
CA LYS A 47 1.35 27.61 15.97
C LYS A 47 0.00 28.32 16.12
N CYS A 48 -0.92 28.10 15.16
CA CYS A 48 -2.25 28.69 15.16
C CYS A 48 -3.16 27.96 16.18
N ARG A 49 -3.55 28.64 17.25
CA ARG A 49 -4.37 28.06 18.33
C ARG A 49 -5.72 27.54 17.84
N PRO A 50 -6.53 28.30 17.08
CA PRO A 50 -7.80 27.80 16.54
C PRO A 50 -7.65 26.52 15.70
N THR A 51 -6.55 26.39 14.94
CA THR A 51 -6.25 25.17 14.16
C THR A 51 -5.94 23.98 15.07
N LEU A 52 -5.21 24.19 16.15
CA LEU A 52 -4.92 23.14 17.14
C LEU A 52 -6.19 22.69 17.86
N ASP A 53 -7.05 23.63 18.24
CA ASP A 53 -8.33 23.33 18.92
C ASP A 53 -9.25 22.53 18.00
N LEU A 54 -9.35 22.89 16.72
CA LEU A 54 -10.08 22.11 15.71
C LEU A 54 -9.47 20.71 15.52
N ALA A 55 -8.14 20.62 15.42
CA ALA A 55 -7.47 19.31 15.28
C ALA A 55 -7.70 18.43 16.51
N ALA A 56 -7.63 19.00 17.73
CA ALA A 56 -7.93 18.30 18.97
C ALA A 56 -9.37 17.78 19.00
N LEU A 57 -10.34 18.61 18.58
CA LEU A 57 -11.74 18.21 18.46
C LEU A 57 -11.90 17.00 17.52
N ILE A 58 -11.31 17.06 16.31
CA ILE A 58 -11.36 15.95 15.34
C ILE A 58 -10.75 14.68 15.91
N ILE A 59 -9.62 14.79 16.62
CA ILE A 59 -8.92 13.65 17.23
C ILE A 59 -9.79 13.07 18.37
N ASP A 60 -10.32 13.88 19.24
CA ASP A 60 -11.10 13.44 20.42
C ASP A 60 -12.44 12.79 20.03
N TRP A 61 -13.01 13.18 18.89
CA TRP A 61 -14.22 12.56 18.34
C TRP A 61 -13.89 11.34 17.45
N SER A 62 -12.61 11.02 17.27
CA SER A 62 -12.19 9.82 16.53
C SER A 62 -12.41 8.58 17.38
N ASN A 63 -13.12 7.60 16.84
CA ASN A 63 -13.40 6.34 17.50
C ASN A 63 -12.66 5.20 16.79
N PRO A 64 -11.82 4.40 17.47
CA PRO A 64 -11.16 3.28 16.86
C PRO A 64 -12.18 2.21 16.46
N GLN A 65 -12.05 1.67 15.26
CA GLN A 65 -12.91 0.59 14.76
C GLN A 65 -12.52 -0.79 15.31
N GLU A 66 -11.37 -0.91 15.96
CA GLU A 66 -10.84 -2.15 16.52
C GLU A 66 -10.45 -1.99 17.98
N GLU A 67 -10.96 -2.85 18.83
CA GLU A 67 -10.45 -3.00 20.19
C GLU A 67 -9.08 -3.67 20.16
N PHE A 68 -8.09 -3.01 20.73
CA PHE A 68 -6.74 -3.50 20.79
C PHE A 68 -6.07 -3.03 22.08
N ILE A 69 -5.78 -3.94 22.97
CA ILE A 69 -5.14 -3.63 24.25
C ILE A 69 -3.67 -3.94 24.13
N GLN A 70 -2.83 -2.96 24.42
CA GLN A 70 -1.38 -3.10 24.46
C GLN A 70 -0.82 -2.31 25.63
N TYR A 71 0.07 -2.95 26.39
CA TYR A 71 0.81 -2.35 27.49
C TYR A 71 2.16 -1.84 26.99
N PHE A 72 2.56 -0.70 27.53
CA PHE A 72 3.88 -0.09 27.29
C PHE A 72 4.60 0.17 28.62
N PRO A 73 5.92 0.35 28.61
CA PRO A 73 6.66 0.67 29.82
C PRO A 73 6.08 1.90 30.54
N GLY A 74 5.76 1.73 31.82
CA GLY A 74 5.13 2.76 32.65
C GLY A 74 3.60 2.71 32.74
N ASP A 75 2.94 1.80 31.99
CA ASP A 75 1.49 1.56 32.13
C ASP A 75 1.20 0.77 33.40
N ASP A 76 0.13 1.14 34.11
CA ASP A 76 -0.51 0.33 35.13
C ASP A 76 -1.61 -0.58 34.49
N LEU A 77 -2.33 -1.30 35.34
CA LEU A 77 -3.36 -2.26 34.91
C LEU A 77 -4.51 -1.58 34.12
N PHE A 78 -4.82 -0.31 34.41
CA PHE A 78 -5.97 0.41 33.85
C PHE A 78 -5.58 1.35 32.70
N THR A 79 -4.38 1.85 32.68
CA THR A 79 -3.88 2.80 31.66
C THR A 79 -4.22 2.42 30.22
N PRO A 80 -4.06 1.14 29.76
CA PRO A 80 -4.39 0.78 28.39
C PRO A 80 -5.87 0.87 28.04
N TYR A 81 -6.75 0.78 29.04
CA TYR A 81 -8.21 0.86 28.86
C TYR A 81 -8.71 2.30 28.86
N GLU A 82 -8.09 3.18 29.64
CA GLU A 82 -8.42 4.60 29.74
C GLU A 82 -7.84 5.42 28.59
N ARG A 83 -6.78 4.90 27.96
CA ARG A 83 -6.04 5.56 26.88
C ARG A 83 -6.92 5.79 25.67
N ARG A 84 -7.14 7.05 25.32
CA ARG A 84 -7.80 7.43 24.07
C ARG A 84 -6.84 7.26 22.90
N ARG A 85 -7.24 6.47 21.91
CA ARG A 85 -6.42 6.10 20.77
C ARG A 85 -7.26 5.79 19.54
N GLY A 86 -6.57 5.77 18.40
CA GLY A 86 -7.14 5.36 17.12
C GLY A 86 -7.66 6.51 16.29
N LEU A 87 -7.47 6.36 14.99
CA LEU A 87 -8.01 7.25 13.97
C LEU A 87 -8.87 6.47 12.99
N PRO A 88 -10.00 7.03 12.53
CA PRO A 88 -10.87 6.36 11.57
C PRO A 88 -10.17 6.19 10.22
N LEU A 89 -10.36 5.02 9.59
CA LEU A 89 -9.87 4.76 8.24
C LEU A 89 -10.73 5.50 7.21
N GLY A 90 -10.09 6.01 6.16
CA GLY A 90 -10.76 6.63 5.02
C GLY A 90 -10.83 8.16 5.04
N ASN A 91 -10.61 8.81 6.18
CA ASN A 91 -10.58 10.26 6.27
C ASN A 91 -9.21 10.82 5.84
N GLN A 92 -9.20 11.91 5.10
CA GLN A 92 -7.96 12.59 4.70
C GLN A 92 -7.19 13.14 5.90
N THR A 93 -7.90 13.66 6.91
CA THR A 93 -7.32 14.12 8.18
C THR A 93 -6.57 13.00 8.89
N SER A 94 -7.13 11.79 8.92
CA SER A 94 -6.47 10.63 9.55
C SER A 94 -5.15 10.27 8.86
N GLN A 95 -5.08 10.37 7.52
CA GLN A 95 -3.82 10.14 6.80
C GLN A 95 -2.77 11.21 7.09
N PHE A 96 -3.20 12.47 7.20
CA PHE A 96 -2.32 13.55 7.59
C PHE A 96 -1.78 13.36 9.01
N PHE A 97 -2.65 13.11 9.98
CA PHE A 97 -2.28 12.85 11.38
C PHE A 97 -1.37 11.63 11.52
N ALA A 98 -1.66 10.56 10.80
CA ALA A 98 -0.80 9.39 10.76
C ALA A 98 0.61 9.71 10.25
N ASN A 99 0.76 10.56 9.25
CA ASN A 99 2.08 10.98 8.77
C ASN A 99 2.82 11.86 9.79
N VAL A 100 2.12 12.77 10.48
CA VAL A 100 2.70 13.59 11.56
C VAL A 100 3.13 12.70 12.73
N TYR A 101 2.35 11.68 13.07
CA TYR A 101 2.64 10.79 14.19
C TYR A 101 3.95 10.02 14.04
N LEU A 102 4.33 9.63 12.82
CA LEU A 102 5.60 8.95 12.54
C LEU A 102 6.75 9.90 12.16
N ASP A 103 6.56 11.22 12.20
CA ASP A 103 7.66 12.17 11.96
C ASP A 103 8.86 11.96 12.90
N PRO A 104 8.70 11.70 14.22
CA PRO A 104 9.83 11.40 15.11
C PRO A 104 10.63 10.16 14.67
N LEU A 105 9.97 9.14 14.12
CA LEU A 105 10.63 7.98 13.53
C LEU A 105 11.44 8.40 12.30
N ASP A 106 10.85 9.18 11.38
CA ASP A 106 11.53 9.67 10.19
C ASP A 106 12.77 10.49 10.55
N GLN A 107 12.68 11.35 11.58
CA GLN A 107 13.80 12.13 12.07
C GLN A 107 14.89 11.24 12.67
N THR A 108 14.51 10.23 13.48
CA THR A 108 15.44 9.26 14.06
C THR A 108 16.18 8.50 12.97
N VAL A 109 15.47 8.00 11.97
CA VAL A 109 16.06 7.24 10.86
C VAL A 109 17.00 8.12 10.03
N ASN A 110 16.56 9.31 9.66
CA ASN A 110 17.34 10.17 8.75
C ASN A 110 18.55 10.84 9.45
N ARG A 111 18.42 11.20 10.73
CA ARG A 111 19.48 11.95 11.44
C ARG A 111 20.43 11.03 12.20
N SER A 112 19.91 9.98 12.84
CA SER A 112 20.69 9.14 13.76
C SER A 112 21.11 7.82 13.13
N LEU A 113 20.18 7.10 12.46
CA LEU A 113 20.47 5.77 11.93
C LEU A 113 21.17 5.82 10.58
N ARG A 114 20.78 6.75 9.70
CA ARG A 114 21.37 7.00 8.38
C ARG A 114 21.59 5.74 7.56
N PRO A 115 20.55 4.92 7.31
CA PRO A 115 20.68 3.74 6.45
C PRO A 115 21.08 4.15 5.04
N GLY A 116 21.57 3.21 4.24
CA GLY A 116 21.91 3.46 2.83
C GLY A 116 20.75 4.00 2.01
N SER A 117 19.52 3.59 2.30
CA SER A 117 18.28 4.21 1.79
C SER A 117 17.12 3.97 2.76
N TYR A 118 16.24 4.95 2.90
CA TYR A 118 15.01 4.87 3.68
C TYR A 118 13.80 5.23 2.82
N ILE A 119 12.76 4.41 2.91
CA ILE A 119 11.50 4.62 2.19
C ILE A 119 10.37 4.26 3.14
N ARG A 120 9.46 5.21 3.40
CA ARG A 120 8.23 4.97 4.19
C ARG A 120 7.00 5.27 3.33
N TYR A 121 6.02 4.41 3.46
CA TYR A 121 4.68 4.61 2.91
C TYR A 121 3.65 4.30 4.00
N VAL A 122 3.19 5.35 4.66
CA VAL A 122 2.35 5.32 5.86
C VAL A 122 3.04 4.53 6.98
N ASP A 123 2.63 3.30 7.25
CA ASP A 123 3.10 2.37 8.28
C ASP A 123 4.09 1.31 7.78
N ASP A 124 4.18 1.12 6.46
CA ASP A 124 5.09 0.16 5.82
C ASP A 124 6.39 0.88 5.42
N PHE A 125 7.54 0.47 5.95
CA PHE A 125 8.80 1.14 5.67
C PHE A 125 9.98 0.18 5.46
N LEU A 126 10.95 0.65 4.70
CA LEU A 126 12.11 -0.08 4.24
C LEU A 126 13.40 0.67 4.60
N LEU A 127 14.36 -0.04 5.20
CA LEU A 127 15.73 0.43 5.38
C LEU A 127 16.67 -0.48 4.60
N PHE A 128 17.53 0.09 3.77
CA PHE A 128 18.50 -0.65 2.98
C PHE A 128 19.92 -0.47 3.50
N GLY A 129 20.72 -1.51 3.37
CA GLY A 129 22.14 -1.50 3.76
C GLY A 129 22.86 -2.76 3.31
N ASP A 130 24.18 -2.78 3.50
CA ASP A 130 25.04 -3.89 3.08
C ASP A 130 25.39 -4.84 4.23
N SER A 131 25.07 -4.47 5.47
CA SER A 131 25.31 -5.25 6.68
C SER A 131 24.01 -5.65 7.36
N LYS A 132 23.78 -6.98 7.46
CA LYS A 132 22.64 -7.52 8.20
C LYS A 132 22.72 -7.16 9.70
N ARG A 133 23.93 -7.11 10.26
CA ARG A 133 24.17 -6.76 11.68
C ARG A 133 23.77 -5.31 11.95
N GLU A 134 24.14 -4.38 11.06
CA GLU A 134 23.75 -2.96 11.19
C GLU A 134 22.23 -2.79 11.10
N LEU A 135 21.57 -3.44 10.13
CA LEU A 135 20.12 -3.39 10.01
C LEU A 135 19.41 -3.98 11.25
N THR A 136 20.00 -5.01 11.89
CA THR A 136 19.46 -5.55 13.14
C THR A 136 19.61 -4.56 14.30
N SER A 137 20.74 -3.86 14.41
CA SER A 137 20.93 -2.80 15.39
C SER A 137 19.99 -1.62 15.14
N MET A 138 19.82 -1.21 13.88
CA MET A 138 18.87 -0.16 13.52
C MET A 138 17.43 -0.55 13.89
N ARG A 139 17.06 -1.83 13.71
CA ARG A 139 15.75 -2.34 14.11
C ARG A 139 15.49 -2.16 15.60
N ALA A 140 16.44 -2.51 16.47
CA ALA A 140 16.29 -2.33 17.92
C ALA A 140 16.04 -0.86 18.29
N ARG A 141 16.80 0.07 17.66
CA ARG A 141 16.59 1.50 17.88
C ARG A 141 15.29 2.04 17.33
N ILE A 142 14.77 1.45 16.27
CA ILE A 142 13.43 1.76 15.74
C ILE A 142 12.37 1.29 16.73
N GLU A 143 12.51 0.08 17.29
CA GLU A 143 11.61 -0.44 18.32
C GLU A 143 11.57 0.49 19.54
N GLU A 144 12.70 0.94 20.06
CA GLU A 144 12.79 1.95 21.14
C GLU A 144 12.12 3.28 20.79
N CYS A 145 12.23 3.72 19.53
CA CYS A 145 11.56 4.94 19.06
C CYS A 145 10.05 4.76 19.00
N LEU A 146 9.58 3.63 18.50
CA LEU A 146 8.16 3.30 18.41
C LEU A 146 7.52 3.09 19.78
N ASP A 147 8.22 2.49 20.74
CA ASP A 147 7.74 2.34 22.12
C ASP A 147 7.43 3.69 22.76
N ARG A 148 8.26 4.71 22.52
CA ARG A 148 7.99 6.11 22.96
C ARG A 148 6.76 6.73 22.32
N LEU A 149 6.38 6.23 21.14
CA LEU A 149 5.15 6.60 20.43
C LEU A 149 3.99 5.65 20.74
N ARG A 150 4.16 4.72 21.71
CA ARG A 150 3.17 3.70 22.03
C ARG A 150 2.73 2.90 20.79
N LEU A 151 3.71 2.55 19.94
CA LEU A 151 3.55 1.73 18.75
C LEU A 151 4.49 0.53 18.84
N SER A 152 4.13 -0.55 18.15
CA SER A 152 4.99 -1.72 18.04
C SER A 152 5.13 -2.20 16.60
N ILE A 153 6.27 -2.80 16.30
CA ILE A 153 6.53 -3.46 15.03
C ILE A 153 5.73 -4.77 14.96
N HIS A 154 5.11 -5.04 13.81
CA HIS A 154 4.42 -6.30 13.60
C HIS A 154 5.41 -7.48 13.59
N PRO A 155 5.32 -8.45 14.54
CA PRO A 155 6.38 -9.43 14.80
C PRO A 155 6.65 -10.38 13.62
N ARG A 156 5.62 -10.70 12.83
CA ARG A 156 5.74 -11.65 11.70
C ARG A 156 6.07 -10.99 10.37
N LYS A 157 5.76 -9.70 10.20
CA LYS A 157 5.95 -9.00 8.92
C LYS A 157 7.25 -8.22 8.85
N SER A 158 7.90 -7.96 10.00
CA SER A 158 9.13 -7.18 10.08
C SER A 158 10.35 -8.09 10.05
N ARG A 159 11.05 -8.11 8.91
CA ARG A 159 12.18 -9.03 8.66
C ARG A 159 13.23 -8.39 7.77
N ILE A 160 14.45 -8.93 7.86
CA ILE A 160 15.55 -8.60 6.95
C ILE A 160 15.57 -9.61 5.82
N TYR A 161 15.54 -9.12 4.58
CA TYR A 161 15.61 -9.89 3.35
C TYR A 161 16.91 -9.60 2.62
N ARG A 162 17.40 -10.57 1.84
CA ARG A 162 18.41 -10.30 0.79
C ARG A 162 17.69 -9.67 -0.39
N CYS A 163 18.21 -8.56 -0.92
CA CYS A 163 17.60 -7.89 -2.08
C CYS A 163 17.57 -8.81 -3.31
N ALA A 164 18.60 -9.66 -3.48
CA ALA A 164 18.67 -10.64 -4.56
C ALA A 164 17.50 -11.65 -4.54
N ASP A 165 17.04 -12.05 -3.36
CA ASP A 165 15.93 -13.00 -3.22
C ASP A 165 14.55 -12.34 -3.44
N GLY A 166 14.53 -11.00 -3.42
CA GLY A 166 13.33 -10.19 -3.53
C GLY A 166 12.49 -10.14 -2.26
N PHE A 167 11.77 -9.04 -2.11
CA PHE A 167 10.88 -8.77 -0.96
C PHE A 167 9.57 -8.18 -1.44
N THR A 168 8.54 -8.20 -0.58
CA THR A 168 7.22 -7.65 -0.91
C THR A 168 7.06 -6.25 -0.33
N PHE A 169 6.59 -5.30 -1.15
CA PHE A 169 6.28 -3.95 -0.74
C PHE A 169 5.11 -3.40 -1.56
N LEU A 170 4.11 -2.81 -0.91
CA LEU A 170 2.93 -2.20 -1.54
C LEU A 170 2.25 -3.08 -2.61
N GLY A 171 2.13 -4.37 -2.33
CA GLY A 171 1.48 -5.32 -3.25
C GLY A 171 2.34 -5.81 -4.41
N TRP A 172 3.64 -5.50 -4.39
CA TRP A 172 4.61 -5.93 -5.38
C TRP A 172 5.72 -6.77 -4.75
N ARG A 173 6.21 -7.76 -5.47
CA ARG A 173 7.48 -8.42 -5.18
C ARG A 173 8.58 -7.70 -5.97
N ILE A 174 9.49 -7.08 -5.24
CA ILE A 174 10.60 -6.30 -5.78
C ILE A 174 11.84 -7.17 -5.82
N LEU A 175 12.46 -7.25 -7.00
CA LEU A 175 13.78 -7.83 -7.24
C LEU A 175 14.68 -6.74 -7.84
N PRO A 176 16.00 -6.90 -7.84
CA PRO A 176 16.94 -5.92 -8.40
C PRO A 176 16.67 -5.58 -9.86
N ASP A 177 16.32 -6.58 -10.68
CA ASP A 177 16.11 -6.47 -12.12
C ASP A 177 14.66 -6.16 -12.51
N ARG A 178 13.69 -6.58 -11.71
CA ARG A 178 12.26 -6.55 -12.06
C ARG A 178 11.33 -6.41 -10.85
N SER A 179 10.08 -6.02 -11.12
CA SER A 179 9.00 -6.02 -10.14
C SER A 179 7.82 -6.85 -10.65
N ARG A 180 7.24 -7.66 -9.79
CA ARG A 180 6.09 -8.53 -10.12
C ARG A 180 4.95 -8.25 -9.16
N LEU A 181 3.72 -8.35 -9.63
CA LEU A 181 2.55 -8.34 -8.75
C LEU A 181 2.58 -9.55 -7.81
N VAL A 182 2.19 -9.36 -6.56
CA VAL A 182 2.02 -10.46 -5.60
C VAL A 182 0.92 -11.39 -6.10
N ARG A 183 1.09 -12.69 -5.88
CA ARG A 183 0.16 -13.72 -6.36
C ARG A 183 -1.29 -13.43 -5.97
N ASP A 184 -1.52 -13.01 -4.74
CA ASP A 184 -2.88 -12.73 -4.24
C ASP A 184 -3.57 -11.61 -5.01
N ASN A 185 -2.84 -10.57 -5.43
CA ASN A 185 -3.37 -9.48 -6.26
C ASN A 185 -3.75 -9.99 -7.65
N VAL A 186 -2.96 -10.88 -8.22
CA VAL A 186 -3.25 -11.51 -9.53
C VAL A 186 -4.49 -12.41 -9.43
N VAL A 187 -4.57 -13.25 -8.40
CA VAL A 187 -5.72 -14.14 -8.15
C VAL A 187 -7.01 -13.34 -7.94
N ARG A 188 -6.92 -12.27 -7.12
CA ARG A 188 -8.05 -11.36 -6.88
C ARG A 188 -8.52 -10.69 -8.16
N PHE A 189 -7.59 -10.19 -8.97
CA PHE A 189 -7.94 -9.58 -10.25
C PHE A 189 -8.56 -10.61 -11.23
N ARG A 190 -7.98 -11.82 -11.34
CA ARG A 190 -8.55 -12.88 -12.18
C ARG A 190 -10.00 -13.21 -11.79
N ARG A 191 -10.29 -13.28 -10.47
CA ARG A 191 -11.67 -13.47 -9.98
C ARG A 191 -12.58 -12.31 -10.39
N ARG A 192 -12.09 -11.09 -10.25
CA ARG A 192 -12.81 -9.87 -10.64
C ARG A 192 -13.05 -9.80 -12.15
N LEU A 193 -12.07 -10.19 -12.96
CA LEU A 193 -12.20 -10.24 -14.42
C LEU A 193 -13.29 -11.23 -14.85
N ARG A 194 -13.37 -12.41 -14.22
CA ARG A 194 -14.44 -13.38 -14.46
C ARG A 194 -15.82 -12.84 -14.06
N ALA A 195 -15.90 -12.09 -12.98
CA ALA A 195 -17.16 -11.44 -12.58
C ALA A 195 -17.58 -10.38 -13.61
N MET A 196 -16.66 -9.52 -14.01
CA MET A 196 -16.92 -8.50 -15.06
C MET A 196 -17.32 -9.13 -16.42
N HIS A 197 -16.78 -10.30 -16.76
CA HIS A 197 -17.20 -11.03 -17.96
C HIS A 197 -18.66 -11.44 -17.86
N ARG A 198 -19.07 -12.04 -16.74
CA ARG A 198 -20.49 -12.41 -16.53
C ARG A 198 -21.44 -11.22 -16.49
N GLU A 199 -21.03 -10.11 -15.83
CA GLU A 199 -21.80 -8.85 -15.81
C GLU A 199 -21.98 -8.28 -17.23
N TYR A 200 -20.95 -8.37 -18.06
CA TYR A 200 -21.02 -7.94 -19.46
C TYR A 200 -21.92 -8.87 -20.29
N ASP A 201 -21.75 -10.19 -20.17
CA ASP A 201 -22.57 -11.17 -20.86
C ASP A 201 -24.07 -11.10 -20.46
N GLY A 202 -24.31 -10.80 -19.16
CA GLY A 202 -25.66 -10.55 -18.64
C GLY A 202 -26.25 -9.17 -18.99
N GLY A 203 -25.48 -8.27 -19.63
CA GLY A 203 -25.95 -6.94 -20.01
C GLY A 203 -26.00 -5.94 -18.84
N GLN A 204 -25.42 -6.28 -17.66
CA GLN A 204 -25.41 -5.43 -16.47
C GLN A 204 -24.39 -4.27 -16.59
N ILE A 205 -23.34 -4.47 -17.38
CA ILE A 205 -22.35 -3.43 -17.71
C ILE A 205 -22.16 -3.34 -19.22
N ASP A 206 -21.91 -2.14 -19.72
CA ASP A 206 -21.57 -1.92 -21.12
C ASP A 206 -20.06 -2.12 -21.38
N PHE A 207 -19.69 -2.15 -22.67
CA PHE A 207 -18.27 -2.31 -23.08
C PHE A 207 -17.39 -1.16 -22.60
N LYS A 208 -17.91 0.07 -22.54
CA LYS A 208 -17.18 1.25 -22.08
C LYS A 208 -16.81 1.12 -20.60
N GLN A 209 -17.75 0.69 -19.77
CA GLN A 209 -17.53 0.44 -18.35
C GLN A 209 -16.53 -0.70 -18.12
N LEU A 210 -16.68 -1.81 -18.86
CA LEU A 210 -15.75 -2.95 -18.83
C LEU A 210 -14.34 -2.48 -19.20
N LYS A 211 -14.20 -1.80 -20.33
CA LYS A 211 -12.92 -1.27 -20.84
C LYS A 211 -12.24 -0.36 -19.81
N ALA A 212 -12.99 0.57 -19.22
CA ALA A 212 -12.46 1.48 -18.20
C ALA A 212 -11.90 0.74 -16.97
N ARG A 213 -12.64 -0.28 -16.47
CA ARG A 213 -12.21 -1.09 -15.32
C ARG A 213 -10.96 -1.93 -15.64
N VAL A 214 -10.87 -2.49 -16.84
CA VAL A 214 -9.72 -3.27 -17.30
C VAL A 214 -8.51 -2.37 -17.53
N GLN A 215 -8.67 -1.22 -18.19
CA GLN A 215 -7.60 -0.25 -18.41
C GLN A 215 -7.02 0.32 -17.11
N ALA A 216 -7.85 0.60 -16.10
CA ALA A 216 -7.39 1.03 -14.79
C ALA A 216 -6.44 0.00 -14.15
N TRP A 217 -6.76 -1.31 -14.29
CA TRP A 217 -5.87 -2.35 -13.80
C TRP A 217 -4.61 -2.50 -14.65
N ILE A 218 -4.72 -2.42 -15.98
CA ILE A 218 -3.56 -2.44 -16.88
C ILE A 218 -2.60 -1.30 -16.53
N GLY A 219 -3.14 -0.08 -16.34
CA GLY A 219 -2.35 1.08 -15.90
C GLY A 219 -1.57 0.81 -14.61
N HIS A 220 -2.23 0.22 -13.60
CA HIS A 220 -1.52 -0.19 -12.38
C HIS A 220 -0.49 -1.30 -12.67
N ALA A 221 -0.83 -2.32 -13.44
CA ALA A 221 0.04 -3.46 -13.71
C ALA A 221 1.26 -3.10 -14.58
N SER A 222 1.16 -2.09 -15.45
CA SER A 222 2.25 -1.66 -16.34
C SER A 222 3.46 -1.06 -15.63
N HIS A 223 3.31 -0.66 -14.35
CA HIS A 223 4.45 -0.20 -13.54
C HIS A 223 5.46 -1.29 -13.17
N GLY A 224 5.22 -2.55 -13.52
CA GLY A 224 6.13 -3.66 -13.32
C GLY A 224 6.29 -4.56 -14.54
N SER A 225 7.10 -5.62 -14.39
CA SER A 225 7.36 -6.62 -15.44
C SER A 225 6.16 -7.58 -15.56
N THR A 226 5.05 -7.11 -16.09
CA THR A 226 3.77 -7.83 -16.13
C THR A 226 3.26 -8.13 -17.55
N PHE A 227 4.04 -7.86 -18.59
CA PHE A 227 3.60 -8.06 -19.98
C PHE A 227 3.07 -9.47 -20.23
N LYS A 228 3.88 -10.50 -20.02
CA LYS A 228 3.48 -11.91 -20.18
C LYS A 228 2.29 -12.30 -19.30
N LEU A 229 2.18 -11.74 -18.10
CA LEU A 229 1.04 -11.97 -17.21
C LEU A 229 -0.24 -11.37 -17.79
N ARG A 230 -0.18 -10.16 -18.33
CA ARG A 230 -1.33 -9.49 -18.97
C ARG A 230 -1.78 -10.26 -20.19
N GLU A 231 -0.86 -10.65 -21.06
CA GLU A 231 -1.12 -11.49 -22.22
C GLU A 231 -1.83 -12.80 -21.85
N GLN A 232 -1.32 -13.54 -20.85
CA GLN A 232 -1.96 -14.76 -20.35
C GLN A 232 -3.34 -14.54 -19.73
N LEU A 233 -3.53 -13.44 -19.02
CA LEU A 233 -4.81 -13.14 -18.37
C LEU A 233 -5.88 -12.77 -19.40
N PHE A 234 -5.55 -11.92 -20.36
CA PHE A 234 -6.53 -11.43 -21.34
C PHE A 234 -6.73 -12.38 -22.51
N GLY A 235 -5.73 -13.18 -22.89
CA GLY A 235 -5.88 -14.21 -23.92
C GLY A 235 -6.87 -15.32 -23.56
N GLN A 236 -7.28 -15.44 -22.29
CA GLN A 236 -8.29 -16.38 -21.82
C GLN A 236 -9.74 -15.83 -21.92
N PHE A 237 -9.91 -14.54 -22.22
CA PHE A 237 -11.21 -13.87 -22.23
C PHE A 237 -11.42 -13.18 -23.58
N ALA A 238 -12.34 -13.70 -24.39
CA ALA A 238 -12.85 -12.98 -25.54
C ALA A 238 -14.04 -12.11 -25.09
N PHE A 239 -13.99 -10.83 -25.38
CA PHE A 239 -15.10 -9.89 -25.16
C PHE A 239 -15.69 -9.53 -26.56
N PRO A 240 -16.65 -10.30 -27.07
CA PRO A 240 -17.26 -9.97 -28.35
C PRO A 240 -17.93 -8.60 -28.26
N ALA A 241 -17.69 -7.75 -29.27
CA ALA A 241 -18.42 -6.51 -29.38
C ALA A 241 -19.92 -6.83 -29.52
N ARG A 242 -20.73 -6.39 -28.57
CA ARG A 242 -22.19 -6.41 -28.76
C ARG A 242 -22.50 -5.28 -29.71
N CYS A 243 -22.85 -5.61 -30.96
CA CYS A 243 -23.56 -4.67 -31.79
C CYS A 243 -24.85 -4.28 -31.05
N ALA A 244 -25.12 -2.99 -30.93
CA ALA A 244 -26.43 -2.52 -30.52
C ALA A 244 -27.44 -3.12 -31.52
N VAL A 245 -28.14 -4.15 -31.09
CA VAL A 245 -29.24 -4.71 -31.88
C VAL A 245 -30.45 -3.87 -31.53
N ASP A 246 -30.63 -2.77 -32.26
CA ASP A 246 -31.96 -2.23 -32.47
C ASP A 246 -32.77 -3.33 -33.17
N GLY A 247 -33.90 -3.66 -32.55
CA GLY A 247 -34.69 -4.82 -32.86
C GLY A 247 -34.94 -5.02 -34.35
N VAL A 248 -34.55 -6.17 -34.87
CA VAL A 248 -35.27 -6.98 -35.87
C VAL A 248 -34.67 -8.39 -35.90
N ALA A 249 -35.55 -9.35 -35.98
CA ALA A 249 -35.30 -10.78 -35.90
C ALA A 249 -34.28 -11.34 -36.92
N GLY A 250 -33.51 -12.29 -36.42
CA GLY A 250 -33.03 -13.46 -37.16
C GLY A 250 -32.16 -13.25 -38.39
N ARG A 251 -30.85 -13.48 -38.22
CA ARG A 251 -30.05 -14.31 -39.16
C ARG A 251 -28.73 -14.75 -38.49
N ARG A 252 -28.49 -16.04 -38.55
CA ARG A 252 -27.23 -16.69 -38.26
C ARG A 252 -26.14 -16.08 -39.14
N LEU A 253 -25.07 -15.60 -38.58
CA LEU A 253 -23.86 -15.23 -39.31
C LEU A 253 -22.66 -15.99 -38.78
N GLU A 254 -21.94 -16.53 -39.76
CA GLU A 254 -20.78 -17.39 -39.65
C GLU A 254 -19.60 -16.77 -38.87
N ARG A 255 -18.85 -17.65 -38.24
CA ARG A 255 -17.60 -17.35 -37.54
C ARG A 255 -16.56 -16.83 -38.56
N GLN A 256 -16.26 -15.55 -38.49
CA GLN A 256 -15.01 -15.05 -39.03
C GLN A 256 -14.09 -14.72 -37.84
N SER A 257 -12.93 -15.36 -37.87
CA SER A 257 -11.78 -15.15 -36.99
C SER A 257 -11.33 -13.70 -37.12
N GLN A 258 -11.57 -12.88 -36.10
CA GLN A 258 -10.95 -11.57 -36.00
C GLN A 258 -9.96 -11.57 -34.83
N GLU A 259 -8.74 -11.20 -35.14
CA GLU A 259 -7.61 -10.99 -34.25
C GLU A 259 -7.96 -10.09 -33.05
N PRO A 260 -7.36 -10.32 -31.87
CA PRO A 260 -7.64 -9.50 -30.71
C PRO A 260 -6.89 -8.17 -30.83
N ALA A 261 -7.56 -7.12 -31.27
CA ALA A 261 -7.07 -5.73 -31.28
C ALA A 261 -7.07 -5.14 -29.87
N LEU A 262 -6.12 -5.51 -29.03
CA LEU A 262 -5.89 -4.87 -27.72
C LEU A 262 -4.41 -4.80 -27.31
N VAL A 263 -3.47 -4.91 -28.25
CA VAL A 263 -2.04 -4.65 -27.94
C VAL A 263 -1.41 -3.98 -29.16
N GLU A 264 -1.38 -2.66 -29.18
CA GLU A 264 -0.43 -1.94 -30.04
C GLU A 264 0.98 -2.14 -29.46
N PRO A 265 1.99 -2.47 -30.26
CA PRO A 265 3.37 -2.55 -29.80
C PRO A 265 3.93 -1.13 -29.66
N GLU A 266 4.23 -0.71 -28.43
CA GLU A 266 5.11 0.43 -28.21
C GLU A 266 6.49 0.11 -28.81
N GLN A 267 6.85 0.87 -29.81
CA GLN A 267 8.21 0.92 -30.36
C GLN A 267 9.15 1.56 -29.32
N ARG A 268 10.19 0.80 -29.00
CA ARG A 268 11.46 1.12 -28.32
C ARG A 268 11.44 1.52 -26.86
#